data_6df23215eb34229d5d4ce6a76ba6903d
#
_entry.id   6df23215eb34229d5d4ce6a76ba6903d
#
_cell.length_a   1.000
_cell.length_b   1.000
_cell.length_c   1.000
_cell.angle_alpha   90.00
_cell.angle_beta   90.00
_cell.angle_gamma   90.00
#
_symmetry.space_group_name_H-M   'P 1'
#
loop_
_entity.id
_entity.type
_entity.pdbx_description
1 polymer ?
#
loop_
_entity_poly.entity_id
_entity_poly.type
_entity_poly.pdbx_seq_one_letter_code
_entity_poly.pdbx_strand_id
1 'polypeptide(L)'
;IMGIIINNLNYKNIFKNLDLEIKDKEFITIIGSSASGKTTLVNFLSKKIESDNVTIDYKKEEISVVFDDIDSNFIYDTVIENLVFPLENLNYSKEEIDYKLNKIIKYLKIEELLNSNINTLSGGEKELIVIASALITEPKLLILDEPFIMLDNIQKEKIFKLLKKINRELKTTIIYLTNDTESIIYGKTIGVITNKQITKGNLKDILKNEKLFKNAKQKLPFMADLSLKLKYYDLIDDIILDESKMVDALWK
;
A
#
# COMPACT_ATOMS: atom_id res chain seq x y z
N ILE A 1 -19.88 -11.50 -2.79
CA ILE A 1 -18.72 -10.73 -3.28
C ILE A 1 -17.84 -10.49 -2.07
N MET A 2 -16.70 -11.17 -1.98
CA MET A 2 -15.73 -10.91 -0.91
C MET A 2 -15.03 -9.57 -1.16
N GLY A 3 -14.77 -8.83 -0.09
CA GLY A 3 -14.06 -7.57 -0.15
C GLY A 3 -14.38 -6.64 1.01
N ILE A 4 -14.22 -5.34 0.77
CA ILE A 4 -14.50 -4.28 1.74
C ILE A 4 -15.53 -3.35 1.13
N ILE A 5 -16.58 -3.06 1.90
CA ILE A 5 -17.65 -2.14 1.50
C ILE A 5 -17.85 -1.14 2.63
N ILE A 6 -17.71 0.13 2.31
CA ILE A 6 -18.04 1.25 3.18
C ILE A 6 -19.20 1.99 2.53
N ASN A 7 -20.31 2.13 3.25
CA ASN A 7 -21.52 2.77 2.73
C ASN A 7 -21.92 3.92 3.65
N ASN A 8 -21.94 5.13 3.11
CA ASN A 8 -22.42 6.33 3.77
C ASN A 8 -21.80 6.54 5.18
N LEU A 9 -20.50 6.25 5.32
CA LEU A 9 -19.80 6.39 6.61
C LEU A 9 -19.68 7.85 6.99
N ASN A 10 -20.22 8.17 8.16
CA ASN A 10 -20.04 9.45 8.82
C ASN A 10 -19.27 9.23 10.11
N TYR A 11 -18.09 9.80 10.21
CA TYR A 11 -17.24 9.61 11.39
C TYR A 11 -16.55 10.90 11.81
N LYS A 12 -16.94 11.40 12.99
CA LYS A 12 -16.41 12.64 13.55
C LYS A 12 -16.41 13.75 12.49
N ASN A 13 -15.33 14.54 12.43
CA ASN A 13 -15.12 15.55 11.39
C ASN A 13 -14.18 15.06 10.26
N ILE A 14 -13.97 13.73 10.16
CA ILE A 14 -12.99 13.11 9.27
C ILE A 14 -13.64 12.61 7.99
N PHE A 15 -14.70 11.80 8.11
CA PHE A 15 -15.46 11.31 6.97
C PHE A 15 -16.92 11.81 7.01
N LYS A 16 -17.46 12.07 5.83
CA LYS A 16 -18.84 12.49 5.64
C LYS A 16 -19.41 11.85 4.38
N ASN A 17 -20.43 10.99 4.56
CA ASN A 17 -21.07 10.24 3.48
C ASN A 17 -20.01 9.52 2.62
N LEU A 18 -19.04 8.87 3.29
CA LEU A 18 -17.98 8.16 2.58
C LEU A 18 -18.52 6.83 2.04
N ASP A 19 -18.39 6.66 0.73
CA ASP A 19 -18.61 5.39 0.04
C ASP A 19 -17.29 4.89 -0.53
N LEU A 20 -16.98 3.60 -0.31
CA LEU A 20 -15.79 2.96 -0.84
C LEU A 20 -16.03 1.46 -0.98
N GLU A 21 -15.80 0.92 -2.16
CA GLU A 21 -15.74 -0.51 -2.40
C GLU A 21 -14.32 -0.92 -2.80
N ILE A 22 -13.76 -1.92 -2.13
CA ILE A 22 -12.48 -2.55 -2.49
C ILE A 22 -12.75 -4.03 -2.69
N LYS A 23 -12.52 -4.51 -3.90
CA LYS A 23 -12.78 -5.90 -4.29
C LYS A 23 -11.71 -6.84 -3.70
N ASP A 24 -12.09 -8.08 -3.47
CA ASP A 24 -11.14 -9.14 -3.11
C ASP A 24 -10.01 -9.22 -4.16
N LYS A 25 -8.77 -9.38 -3.67
CA LYS A 25 -7.55 -9.43 -4.51
C LYS A 25 -7.23 -8.14 -5.27
N GLU A 26 -7.88 -7.05 -4.95
CA GLU A 26 -7.54 -5.75 -5.53
C GLU A 26 -6.25 -5.20 -4.92
N PHE A 27 -5.44 -4.53 -5.74
CA PHE A 27 -4.36 -3.66 -5.26
C PHE A 27 -4.77 -2.21 -5.52
N ILE A 28 -5.04 -1.48 -4.43
CA ILE A 28 -5.42 -0.07 -4.47
C ILE A 28 -4.40 0.79 -3.73
N THR A 29 -4.03 1.92 -4.34
CA THR A 29 -3.26 2.97 -3.68
C THR A 29 -4.20 4.12 -3.30
N ILE A 30 -4.22 4.50 -2.03
CA ILE A 30 -5.06 5.59 -1.52
C ILE A 30 -4.15 6.75 -1.11
N ILE A 31 -4.29 7.89 -1.80
CA ILE A 31 -3.54 9.10 -1.46
C ILE A 31 -4.38 10.09 -0.68
N GLY A 32 -3.71 10.82 0.19
CA GLY A 32 -4.32 11.93 0.94
C GLY A 32 -3.26 12.74 1.67
N SER A 33 -3.50 14.04 1.82
CA SER A 33 -2.62 14.91 2.60
C SER A 33 -2.50 14.45 4.06
N SER A 34 -1.52 14.98 4.78
CA SER A 34 -1.45 14.75 6.24
C SER A 34 -2.76 15.17 6.89
N ALA A 35 -3.20 14.41 7.89
CA ALA A 35 -4.49 14.56 8.58
C ALA A 35 -5.75 14.41 7.70
N SER A 36 -5.66 13.84 6.50
CA SER A 36 -6.83 13.59 5.63
C SER A 36 -7.73 12.46 6.11
N GLY A 37 -7.30 11.66 7.10
CA GLY A 37 -8.05 10.52 7.64
C GLY A 37 -7.48 9.15 7.27
N LYS A 38 -6.28 9.04 6.66
CA LYS A 38 -5.66 7.77 6.30
C LYS A 38 -5.58 6.81 7.49
N THR A 39 -4.95 7.22 8.58
CA THR A 39 -4.85 6.40 9.81
C THR A 39 -6.21 6.03 10.40
N THR A 40 -7.22 6.92 10.28
CA THR A 40 -8.59 6.58 10.67
C THR A 40 -9.19 5.50 9.77
N LEU A 41 -8.94 5.58 8.45
CA LEU A 41 -9.34 4.54 7.51
C LEU A 41 -8.66 3.21 7.85
N VAL A 42 -7.34 3.21 8.13
CA VAL A 42 -6.61 2.02 8.60
C VAL A 42 -7.26 1.39 9.83
N ASN A 43 -7.67 2.21 10.80
CA ASN A 43 -8.33 1.71 12.02
C ASN A 43 -9.67 1.02 11.73
N PHE A 44 -10.46 1.49 10.77
CA PHE A 44 -11.65 0.78 10.29
C PHE A 44 -11.26 -0.53 9.57
N LEU A 45 -10.35 -0.44 8.61
CA LEU A 45 -9.93 -1.57 7.78
C LEU A 45 -9.28 -2.70 8.59
N SER A 46 -8.57 -2.37 9.67
CA SER A 46 -7.95 -3.32 10.60
C SER A 46 -8.91 -3.81 11.70
N LYS A 47 -10.19 -3.42 11.66
CA LYS A 47 -11.21 -3.74 12.68
C LYS A 47 -10.83 -3.27 14.10
N LYS A 48 -10.03 -2.20 14.21
CA LYS A 48 -9.79 -1.51 15.50
C LYS A 48 -10.96 -0.59 15.87
N ILE A 49 -11.67 -0.07 14.85
CA ILE A 49 -12.91 0.70 15.00
C ILE A 49 -13.99 -0.04 14.22
N GLU A 50 -15.11 -0.33 14.87
CA GLU A 50 -16.27 -0.96 14.26
C GLU A 50 -17.33 0.08 13.89
N SER A 51 -18.07 -0.19 12.83
CA SER A 51 -19.21 0.62 12.38
C SER A 51 -20.12 -0.22 11.49
N ASP A 52 -21.44 -0.06 11.66
CA ASP A 52 -22.43 -0.74 10.81
C ASP A 52 -22.35 -0.30 9.34
N ASN A 53 -21.67 0.81 9.07
CA ASN A 53 -21.45 1.33 7.73
C ASN A 53 -20.22 0.70 7.04
N VAL A 54 -19.47 -0.18 7.73
CA VAL A 54 -18.23 -0.80 7.23
C VAL A 54 -18.35 -2.31 7.29
N THR A 55 -18.39 -2.95 6.15
CA THR A 55 -18.38 -4.40 6.01
C THR A 55 -17.03 -4.86 5.49
N ILE A 56 -16.39 -5.78 6.21
CA ILE A 56 -15.10 -6.37 5.85
C ILE A 56 -15.23 -7.88 5.93
N ASP A 57 -15.15 -8.55 4.79
CA ASP A 57 -15.33 -10.00 4.66
C ASP A 57 -14.12 -10.84 5.10
N TYR A 58 -13.08 -10.19 5.61
CA TYR A 58 -11.90 -10.86 6.16
C TYR A 58 -12.02 -10.97 7.68
N LYS A 59 -11.57 -12.10 8.26
CA LYS A 59 -11.44 -12.25 9.71
C LYS A 59 -10.27 -11.39 10.19
N LYS A 60 -10.22 -11.08 11.50
CA LYS A 60 -9.18 -10.24 12.07
C LYS A 60 -7.77 -10.84 11.89
N GLU A 61 -7.65 -12.14 12.05
CA GLU A 61 -6.41 -12.91 11.86
C GLU A 61 -5.96 -13.02 10.39
N GLU A 62 -6.82 -12.67 9.44
CA GLU A 62 -6.52 -12.61 8.01
C GLU A 62 -6.07 -11.21 7.54
N ILE A 63 -5.94 -10.26 8.47
CA ILE A 63 -5.57 -8.87 8.19
C ILE A 63 -4.20 -8.59 8.82
N SER A 64 -3.25 -8.16 8.00
CA SER A 64 -1.95 -7.65 8.46
C SER A 64 -1.82 -6.16 8.15
N VAL A 65 -1.18 -5.44 9.07
CA VAL A 65 -0.95 -3.99 8.94
C VAL A 65 0.54 -3.70 9.12
N VAL A 66 1.10 -2.93 8.20
CA VAL A 66 2.45 -2.35 8.30
C VAL A 66 2.27 -0.84 8.52
N PHE A 67 2.93 -0.32 9.56
CA PHE A 67 2.84 1.09 9.95
C PHE A 67 3.98 1.91 9.35
N ASP A 68 3.81 3.24 9.33
CA ASP A 68 4.71 4.24 8.76
C ASP A 68 6.11 4.28 9.40
N ASP A 69 6.19 4.10 10.70
CA ASP A 69 7.47 3.93 11.38
C ASP A 69 7.94 2.48 11.25
N ILE A 70 8.91 2.27 10.36
CA ILE A 70 9.46 0.93 10.08
C ILE A 70 10.00 0.27 11.34
N ASP A 71 10.71 1.02 12.18
CA ASP A 71 11.30 0.45 13.40
C ASP A 71 10.25 0.04 14.43
N SER A 72 9.10 0.69 14.45
CA SER A 72 7.97 0.31 15.34
C SER A 72 7.29 -1.01 14.96
N ASN A 73 7.56 -1.53 13.76
CA ASN A 73 7.06 -2.85 13.35
C ASN A 73 7.89 -4.01 13.91
N PHE A 74 9.06 -3.74 14.50
CA PHE A 74 9.91 -4.75 15.13
C PHE A 74 9.72 -4.79 16.64
N ILE A 75 9.67 -5.99 17.19
CA ILE A 75 9.49 -6.24 18.64
C ILE A 75 10.77 -6.83 19.23
N TYR A 76 11.52 -7.58 18.44
CA TYR A 76 12.73 -8.28 18.83
C TYR A 76 13.97 -7.76 18.09
N ASP A 77 15.13 -8.10 18.61
CA ASP A 77 16.41 -7.65 18.06
C ASP A 77 16.84 -8.40 16.79
N THR A 78 16.38 -9.63 16.59
CA THR A 78 16.77 -10.45 15.45
C THR A 78 15.65 -10.62 14.42
N VAL A 79 16.03 -10.82 13.16
CA VAL A 79 15.09 -11.05 12.05
C VAL A 79 14.23 -12.28 12.32
N ILE A 80 14.84 -13.39 12.72
CA ILE A 80 14.10 -14.65 12.91
C ILE A 80 13.03 -14.54 13.99
N GLU A 81 13.30 -13.88 15.11
CA GLU A 81 12.33 -13.67 16.19
C GLU A 81 11.14 -12.85 15.72
N ASN A 82 11.39 -11.79 14.93
CA ASN A 82 10.31 -10.97 14.38
C ASN A 82 9.46 -11.71 13.33
N LEU A 83 10.01 -12.70 12.63
CA LEU A 83 9.25 -13.54 11.71
C LEU A 83 8.43 -14.61 12.44
N VAL A 84 8.95 -15.16 13.53
CA VAL A 84 8.27 -16.21 14.31
C VAL A 84 7.13 -15.64 15.15
N PHE A 85 7.32 -14.47 15.74
CA PHE A 85 6.39 -13.85 16.69
C PHE A 85 4.91 -13.76 16.20
N PRO A 86 4.60 -13.34 14.97
CA PRO A 86 3.21 -13.30 14.49
C PRO A 86 2.54 -14.69 14.46
N LEU A 87 3.31 -15.75 14.23
CA LEU A 87 2.82 -17.12 14.19
C LEU A 87 2.55 -17.64 15.60
N GLU A 88 3.45 -17.36 16.54
CA GLU A 88 3.26 -17.71 17.97
C GLU A 88 2.02 -17.03 18.53
N ASN A 89 1.80 -15.75 18.23
CA ASN A 89 0.60 -15.02 18.65
C ASN A 89 -0.71 -15.63 18.13
N LEU A 90 -0.67 -16.30 16.98
CA LEU A 90 -1.81 -17.00 16.40
C LEU A 90 -1.87 -18.48 16.85
N ASN A 91 -1.01 -18.89 17.80
CA ASN A 91 -0.94 -20.24 18.37
C ASN A 91 -0.71 -21.35 17.33
N TYR A 92 0.10 -21.07 16.29
CA TYR A 92 0.54 -22.11 15.35
C TYR A 92 1.44 -23.14 16.06
N SER A 93 1.35 -24.41 15.67
CA SER A 93 2.25 -25.45 16.12
C SER A 93 3.68 -25.21 15.62
N LYS A 94 4.67 -25.83 16.25
CA LYS A 94 6.06 -25.70 15.84
C LYS A 94 6.29 -26.13 14.39
N GLU A 95 5.64 -27.20 13.97
CA GLU A 95 5.70 -27.73 12.61
C GLU A 95 5.13 -26.75 11.59
N GLU A 96 4.03 -26.09 11.93
CA GLU A 96 3.42 -25.05 11.09
C GLU A 96 4.30 -23.80 11.01
N ILE A 97 4.92 -23.39 12.14
CA ILE A 97 5.88 -22.27 12.19
C ILE A 97 7.06 -22.57 11.27
N ASP A 98 7.69 -23.74 11.40
CA ASP A 98 8.82 -24.14 10.58
C ASP A 98 8.46 -24.18 9.09
N TYR A 99 7.27 -24.67 8.75
CA TYR A 99 6.78 -24.70 7.36
C TYR A 99 6.60 -23.31 6.79
N LYS A 100 5.87 -22.42 7.51
CA LYS A 100 5.59 -21.04 7.06
C LYS A 100 6.86 -20.20 6.98
N LEU A 101 7.75 -20.35 7.95
CA LEU A 101 9.06 -19.69 7.97
C LEU A 101 9.89 -20.06 6.74
N ASN A 102 10.06 -21.37 6.47
CA ASN A 102 10.77 -21.82 5.29
C ASN A 102 10.15 -21.34 3.97
N LYS A 103 8.82 -21.26 3.91
CA LYS A 103 8.08 -20.78 2.73
C LYS A 103 8.36 -19.30 2.46
N ILE A 104 8.25 -18.43 3.47
CA ILE A 104 8.44 -16.98 3.31
C ILE A 104 9.91 -16.64 3.03
N ILE A 105 10.84 -17.30 3.69
CA ILE A 105 12.28 -17.14 3.50
C ILE A 105 12.65 -17.38 2.02
N LYS A 106 12.25 -18.53 1.47
CA LYS A 106 12.49 -18.87 0.07
C LYS A 106 11.79 -17.94 -0.92
N TYR A 107 10.56 -17.52 -0.58
CA TYR A 107 9.78 -16.64 -1.45
C TYR A 107 10.42 -15.26 -1.61
N LEU A 108 10.93 -14.70 -0.50
CA LEU A 108 11.55 -13.37 -0.46
C LEU A 108 13.07 -13.40 -0.60
N LYS A 109 13.70 -14.60 -0.54
CA LYS A 109 15.16 -14.80 -0.62
C LYS A 109 15.91 -14.03 0.47
N ILE A 110 15.52 -14.27 1.72
CA ILE A 110 16.05 -13.58 2.90
C ILE A 110 16.88 -14.49 3.82
N GLU A 111 17.39 -15.63 3.28
CA GLU A 111 18.14 -16.63 4.03
C GLU A 111 19.32 -16.03 4.79
N GLU A 112 20.06 -15.11 4.14
CA GLU A 112 21.28 -14.51 4.69
C GLU A 112 20.98 -13.51 5.83
N LEU A 113 19.75 -13.01 5.92
CA LEU A 113 19.35 -11.99 6.90
C LEU A 113 18.84 -12.57 8.21
N LEU A 114 18.52 -13.86 8.30
CA LEU A 114 17.77 -14.48 9.40
C LEU A 114 18.41 -14.27 10.79
N ASN A 115 19.73 -14.38 10.86
CA ASN A 115 20.49 -14.24 12.11
C ASN A 115 20.99 -12.82 12.35
N SER A 116 20.63 -11.87 11.46
CA SER A 116 21.06 -10.47 11.59
C SER A 116 20.26 -9.77 12.69
N ASN A 117 20.94 -8.83 13.36
CA ASN A 117 20.26 -7.87 14.24
C ASN A 117 19.56 -6.81 13.38
N ILE A 118 18.33 -6.46 13.73
CA ILE A 118 17.52 -5.47 12.99
C ILE A 118 18.25 -4.14 12.83
N ASN A 119 19.01 -3.71 13.85
CA ASN A 119 19.74 -2.45 13.83
C ASN A 119 20.91 -2.43 12.84
N THR A 120 21.35 -3.61 12.35
CA THR A 120 22.45 -3.71 11.36
C THR A 120 21.94 -3.75 9.92
N LEU A 121 20.63 -3.86 9.72
CA LEU A 121 20.01 -3.90 8.40
C LEU A 121 19.99 -2.52 7.76
N SER A 122 20.18 -2.47 6.45
CA SER A 122 19.87 -1.29 5.64
C SER A 122 18.35 -1.00 5.62
N GLY A 123 17.96 0.22 5.30
CA GLY A 123 16.53 0.59 5.22
C GLY A 123 15.72 -0.34 4.32
N GLY A 124 16.23 -0.67 3.13
CA GLY A 124 15.54 -1.58 2.21
C GLY A 124 15.44 -3.02 2.72
N GLU A 125 16.43 -3.51 3.48
CA GLU A 125 16.36 -4.82 4.14
C GLU A 125 15.34 -4.81 5.28
N LYS A 126 15.30 -3.75 6.11
CA LYS A 126 14.27 -3.58 7.15
C LYS A 126 12.87 -3.65 6.55
N GLU A 127 12.62 -2.93 5.46
CA GLU A 127 11.31 -2.96 4.78
C GLU A 127 10.96 -4.33 4.24
N LEU A 128 11.93 -5.04 3.66
CA LEU A 128 11.73 -6.40 3.20
C LEU A 128 11.35 -7.34 4.35
N ILE A 129 12.00 -7.21 5.51
CA ILE A 129 11.69 -8.01 6.70
C ILE A 129 10.32 -7.65 7.28
N VAL A 130 9.95 -6.37 7.33
CA VAL A 130 8.59 -5.95 7.77
C VAL A 130 7.52 -6.54 6.85
N ILE A 131 7.73 -6.51 5.54
CA ILE A 131 6.82 -7.17 4.58
C ILE A 131 6.80 -8.67 4.81
N ALA A 132 7.95 -9.32 5.06
CA ALA A 132 8.03 -10.74 5.36
C ALA A 132 7.22 -11.11 6.60
N SER A 133 7.39 -10.35 7.69
CA SER A 133 6.65 -10.52 8.95
C SER A 133 5.13 -10.32 8.76
N ALA A 134 4.73 -9.35 7.95
CA ALA A 134 3.32 -9.14 7.66
C ALA A 134 2.70 -10.26 6.79
N LEU A 135 3.49 -10.91 5.94
CA LEU A 135 3.04 -11.95 5.01
C LEU A 135 3.11 -13.37 5.58
N ILE A 136 3.89 -13.60 6.62
CA ILE A 136 4.16 -14.96 7.12
C ILE A 136 2.89 -15.66 7.63
N THR A 137 1.91 -14.88 8.09
CA THR A 137 0.59 -15.38 8.49
C THR A 137 -0.32 -15.70 7.31
N GLU A 138 0.12 -15.42 6.07
CA GLU A 138 -0.65 -15.57 4.83
C GLU A 138 -1.96 -14.75 4.84
N PRO A 139 -1.88 -13.45 5.09
CA PRO A 139 -3.06 -12.61 5.20
C PRO A 139 -3.81 -12.51 3.87
N LYS A 140 -5.14 -12.41 3.93
CA LYS A 140 -5.97 -12.08 2.77
C LYS A 140 -6.01 -10.58 2.50
N LEU A 141 -5.77 -9.77 3.52
CA LEU A 141 -5.69 -8.31 3.44
C LEU A 141 -4.38 -7.81 4.05
N LEU A 142 -3.59 -7.12 3.24
CA LEU A 142 -2.38 -6.41 3.65
C LEU A 142 -2.62 -4.90 3.54
N ILE A 143 -2.52 -4.21 4.67
CA ILE A 143 -2.65 -2.75 4.76
C ILE A 143 -1.26 -2.17 5.00
N LEU A 144 -0.88 -1.19 4.19
CA LEU A 144 0.42 -0.53 4.23
C LEU A 144 0.17 0.97 4.49
N ASP A 145 0.43 1.44 5.71
CA ASP A 145 0.20 2.84 6.12
C ASP A 145 1.51 3.63 6.04
N GLU A 146 1.79 4.21 4.89
CA GLU A 146 2.96 5.06 4.58
C GLU A 146 4.37 4.43 4.79
N PRO A 147 4.59 3.10 4.75
CA PRO A 147 5.84 2.48 5.20
C PRO A 147 7.05 2.81 4.32
N PHE A 148 6.86 3.33 3.10
CA PHE A 148 7.93 3.50 2.10
C PHE A 148 8.28 4.96 1.83
N ILE A 149 7.96 5.86 2.75
CA ILE A 149 8.16 7.31 2.55
C ILE A 149 9.63 7.70 2.46
N MET A 150 10.50 6.96 3.15
CA MET A 150 11.95 7.21 3.21
C MET A 150 12.75 6.58 2.05
N LEU A 151 12.10 5.79 1.19
CA LEU A 151 12.76 5.14 0.07
C LEU A 151 13.04 6.10 -1.09
N ASP A 152 14.17 5.88 -1.75
CA ASP A 152 14.43 6.46 -3.06
C ASP A 152 13.57 5.79 -4.16
N ASN A 153 13.54 6.38 -5.35
CA ASN A 153 12.72 5.91 -6.47
C ASN A 153 13.08 4.49 -6.92
N ILE A 154 14.36 4.10 -6.86
CA ILE A 154 14.82 2.76 -7.28
C ILE A 154 14.35 1.70 -6.29
N GLN A 155 14.44 2.00 -5.00
CA GLN A 155 13.97 1.13 -3.93
C GLN A 155 12.45 1.00 -3.98
N LYS A 156 11.70 2.12 -4.14
CA LYS A 156 10.25 2.11 -4.33
C LYS A 156 9.84 1.22 -5.49
N GLU A 157 10.49 1.34 -6.65
CA GLU A 157 10.17 0.51 -7.80
C GLU A 157 10.31 -0.99 -7.50
N LYS A 158 11.39 -1.40 -6.80
CA LYS A 158 11.61 -2.80 -6.39
C LYS A 158 10.50 -3.28 -5.45
N ILE A 159 10.14 -2.50 -4.44
CA ILE A 159 9.07 -2.83 -3.49
C ILE A 159 7.72 -2.94 -4.19
N PHE A 160 7.37 -2.00 -5.05
CA PHE A 160 6.10 -2.08 -5.79
C PHE A 160 6.05 -3.25 -6.77
N LYS A 161 7.17 -3.63 -7.40
CA LYS A 161 7.26 -4.88 -8.18
C LYS A 161 7.00 -6.10 -7.30
N LEU A 162 7.56 -6.14 -6.09
CA LEU A 162 7.31 -7.19 -5.11
C LEU A 162 5.84 -7.21 -4.67
N LEU A 163 5.25 -6.08 -4.30
CA LEU A 163 3.84 -6.00 -3.90
C LEU A 163 2.89 -6.45 -5.02
N LYS A 164 3.16 -6.09 -6.27
CA LYS A 164 2.41 -6.58 -7.44
C LYS A 164 2.53 -8.09 -7.61
N LYS A 165 3.73 -8.65 -7.37
CA LYS A 165 3.96 -10.10 -7.39
C LYS A 165 3.16 -10.79 -6.29
N ILE A 166 3.21 -10.29 -5.05
CA ILE A 166 2.45 -10.78 -3.90
C ILE A 166 0.94 -10.78 -4.21
N ASN A 167 0.40 -9.64 -4.65
CA ASN A 167 -1.02 -9.53 -4.99
C ASN A 167 -1.44 -10.57 -6.05
N ARG A 168 -0.64 -10.76 -7.10
CA ARG A 168 -0.93 -11.70 -8.19
C ARG A 168 -0.80 -13.16 -7.77
N GLU A 169 0.27 -13.53 -7.05
CA GLU A 169 0.64 -14.92 -6.75
C GLU A 169 -0.04 -15.43 -5.49
N LEU A 170 -0.05 -14.63 -4.42
CA LEU A 170 -0.66 -15.00 -3.15
C LEU A 170 -2.15 -14.62 -3.06
N LYS A 171 -2.67 -13.89 -4.06
CA LYS A 171 -4.07 -13.43 -4.10
C LYS A 171 -4.45 -12.55 -2.90
N THR A 172 -3.48 -11.90 -2.29
CA THR A 172 -3.68 -10.98 -1.16
C THR A 172 -4.26 -9.65 -1.67
N THR A 173 -5.31 -9.16 -1.06
CA THR A 173 -5.79 -7.78 -1.25
C THR A 173 -4.78 -6.82 -0.64
N ILE A 174 -4.35 -5.80 -1.38
CA ILE A 174 -3.36 -4.83 -0.89
C ILE A 174 -3.94 -3.43 -0.91
N ILE A 175 -3.89 -2.76 0.24
CA ILE A 175 -4.26 -1.35 0.38
C ILE A 175 -3.02 -0.59 0.82
N TYR A 176 -2.47 0.22 -0.08
CA TYR A 176 -1.34 1.10 0.20
C TYR A 176 -1.84 2.53 0.39
N LEU A 177 -1.65 3.07 1.59
CA LEU A 177 -1.99 4.45 1.92
C LEU A 177 -0.72 5.29 1.93
N THR A 178 -0.78 6.49 1.33
CA THR A 178 0.40 7.36 1.25
C THR A 178 0.03 8.83 1.10
N ASN A 179 0.96 9.71 1.45
CA ASN A 179 0.93 11.13 1.09
C ASN A 179 1.85 11.43 -0.12
N ASP A 180 2.66 10.45 -0.56
CA ASP A 180 3.56 10.55 -1.69
C ASP A 180 2.84 10.32 -3.01
N THR A 181 2.61 11.40 -3.77
CA THR A 181 1.91 11.33 -5.05
C THR A 181 2.72 10.64 -6.14
N GLU A 182 4.06 10.63 -6.07
CA GLU A 182 4.88 9.91 -7.05
C GLU A 182 4.62 8.40 -6.99
N SER A 183 4.31 7.87 -5.82
CA SER A 183 4.03 6.43 -5.65
C SER A 183 2.75 5.95 -6.33
N ILE A 184 1.80 6.83 -6.69
CA ILE A 184 0.55 6.38 -7.33
C ILE A 184 0.74 5.81 -8.74
N ILE A 185 1.81 6.18 -9.44
CA ILE A 185 2.12 5.67 -10.78
C ILE A 185 2.34 4.15 -10.80
N TYR A 186 2.66 3.58 -9.66
CA TYR A 186 2.79 2.13 -9.51
C TYR A 186 1.45 1.40 -9.34
N GLY A 187 0.36 2.11 -9.00
CA GLY A 187 -0.99 1.54 -8.84
C GLY A 187 -1.77 1.42 -10.15
N LYS A 188 -2.77 0.54 -10.19
CA LYS A 188 -3.78 0.51 -11.26
C LYS A 188 -5.07 1.17 -10.80
N THR A 189 -5.48 0.92 -9.58
CA THR A 189 -6.64 1.52 -8.92
C THR A 189 -6.14 2.52 -7.90
N ILE A 190 -6.67 3.72 -7.96
CA ILE A 190 -6.28 4.85 -7.11
C ILE A 190 -7.51 5.38 -6.38
N GLY A 191 -7.36 5.63 -5.09
CA GLY A 191 -8.30 6.39 -4.28
C GLY A 191 -7.68 7.74 -3.89
N VAL A 192 -8.42 8.81 -3.98
CA VAL A 192 -7.97 10.15 -3.54
C VAL A 192 -8.89 10.64 -2.42
N ILE A 193 -8.31 10.86 -1.23
CA ILE A 193 -9.06 11.41 -0.09
C ILE A 193 -9.15 12.92 -0.26
N THR A 194 -10.35 13.43 -0.39
CA THR A 194 -10.62 14.87 -0.47
C THR A 194 -12.03 15.16 0.04
N ASN A 195 -12.23 16.33 0.64
CA ASN A 195 -13.54 16.77 1.15
C ASN A 195 -14.24 15.72 2.03
N LYS A 196 -13.47 14.97 2.84
CA LYS A 196 -13.98 13.90 3.73
C LYS A 196 -14.58 12.69 3.02
N GLN A 197 -14.26 12.52 1.74
CA GLN A 197 -14.69 11.42 0.88
C GLN A 197 -13.49 10.82 0.15
N ILE A 198 -13.69 9.68 -0.51
CA ILE A 198 -12.68 9.04 -1.36
C ILE A 198 -13.23 8.93 -2.79
N THR A 199 -12.53 9.54 -3.74
CA THR A 199 -12.81 9.33 -5.16
C THR A 199 -11.92 8.21 -5.66
N LYS A 200 -12.53 7.08 -6.07
CA LYS A 200 -11.84 5.90 -6.60
C LYS A 200 -11.95 5.85 -8.13
N GLY A 201 -10.85 5.48 -8.79
CA GLY A 201 -10.82 5.30 -10.24
C GLY A 201 -9.57 4.58 -10.72
N ASN A 202 -9.47 4.33 -12.04
CA ASN A 202 -8.21 3.88 -12.60
C ASN A 202 -7.18 5.02 -12.66
N LEU A 203 -5.90 4.67 -12.74
CA LEU A 203 -4.80 5.64 -12.68
C LEU A 203 -4.96 6.77 -13.71
N LYS A 204 -5.26 6.44 -14.98
CA LYS A 204 -5.34 7.45 -16.05
C LYS A 204 -6.49 8.44 -15.83
N ASP A 205 -7.66 7.97 -15.41
CA ASP A 205 -8.81 8.84 -15.16
C ASP A 205 -8.58 9.75 -13.96
N ILE A 206 -7.97 9.21 -12.90
CA ILE A 206 -7.61 9.99 -11.72
C ILE A 206 -6.60 11.08 -12.09
N LEU A 207 -5.54 10.77 -12.85
CA LEU A 207 -4.50 11.73 -13.24
C LEU A 207 -5.03 12.85 -14.14
N LYS A 208 -6.06 12.61 -14.97
CA LYS A 208 -6.71 13.66 -15.79
C LYS A 208 -7.52 14.64 -14.95
N ASN A 209 -7.84 14.34 -13.70
CA ASN A 209 -8.65 15.18 -12.85
C ASN A 209 -7.79 16.11 -11.97
N GLU A 210 -7.16 17.12 -12.56
CA GLU A 210 -6.34 18.10 -11.84
C GLU A 210 -7.08 18.78 -10.68
N LYS A 211 -8.39 19.03 -10.84
CA LYS A 211 -9.23 19.64 -9.80
C LYS A 211 -9.31 18.74 -8.56
N LEU A 212 -9.30 17.41 -8.73
CA LEU A 212 -9.30 16.45 -7.64
C LEU A 212 -8.03 16.58 -6.79
N PHE A 213 -6.87 16.65 -7.43
CA PHE A 213 -5.57 16.83 -6.74
C PHE A 213 -5.49 18.18 -6.02
N LYS A 214 -5.95 19.25 -6.67
CA LYS A 214 -6.01 20.58 -6.05
C LYS A 214 -6.89 20.58 -4.79
N ASN A 215 -8.06 19.96 -4.85
CA ASN A 215 -8.98 19.85 -3.72
C ASN A 215 -8.40 18.97 -2.59
N ALA A 216 -7.62 17.94 -2.94
CA ALA A 216 -6.91 17.07 -2.00
C ALA A 216 -5.66 17.75 -1.38
N LYS A 217 -5.30 18.97 -1.83
CA LYS A 217 -4.05 19.67 -1.48
C LYS A 217 -2.82 18.82 -1.81
N GLN A 218 -2.88 18.12 -2.93
CA GLN A 218 -1.82 17.27 -3.46
C GLN A 218 -1.38 17.78 -4.83
N LYS A 219 -0.10 17.53 -5.17
CA LYS A 219 0.42 17.77 -6.51
C LYS A 219 0.18 16.53 -7.38
N LEU A 220 0.08 16.70 -8.67
CA LEU A 220 0.21 15.58 -9.59
C LEU A 220 1.63 14.99 -9.55
N PRO A 221 1.80 13.68 -9.82
CA PRO A 221 3.13 13.13 -10.13
C PRO A 221 3.80 13.92 -11.23
N PHE A 222 5.11 14.11 -11.13
CA PHE A 222 5.86 14.97 -12.06
C PHE A 222 5.60 14.63 -13.53
N MET A 223 5.70 13.36 -13.92
CA MET A 223 5.48 12.93 -15.31
C MET A 223 4.04 13.11 -15.78
N ALA A 224 3.07 13.01 -14.87
CA ALA A 224 1.67 13.26 -15.18
C ALA A 224 1.42 14.78 -15.42
N ASP A 225 1.93 15.64 -14.54
CA ASP A 225 1.83 17.09 -14.66
C ASP A 225 2.51 17.58 -15.96
N LEU A 226 3.72 17.08 -16.24
CA LEU A 226 4.43 17.36 -17.49
C LEU A 226 3.61 16.91 -18.71
N SER A 227 3.07 15.70 -18.68
CA SER A 227 2.25 15.17 -19.79
C SER A 227 1.01 16.02 -20.05
N LEU A 228 0.30 16.45 -19.01
CA LEU A 228 -0.89 17.30 -19.17
C LEU A 228 -0.54 18.65 -19.78
N LYS A 229 0.59 19.24 -19.37
CA LYS A 229 1.08 20.50 -19.96
C LYS A 229 1.49 20.35 -21.42
N LEU A 230 2.25 19.29 -21.75
CA LEU A 230 2.64 19.02 -23.14
C LEU A 230 1.42 18.74 -24.04
N LYS A 231 0.44 18.00 -23.50
CA LYS A 231 -0.83 17.77 -24.20
C LYS A 231 -1.62 19.05 -24.45
N TYR A 232 -1.61 19.99 -23.51
CA TYR A 232 -2.25 21.31 -23.69
C TYR A 232 -1.67 22.10 -24.88
N TYR A 233 -0.38 21.87 -25.21
CA TYR A 233 0.31 22.47 -26.38
C TYR A 233 0.32 21.54 -27.60
N ASP A 234 -0.49 20.47 -27.61
CA ASP A 234 -0.58 19.48 -28.72
C ASP A 234 0.75 18.80 -29.07
N LEU A 235 1.67 18.71 -28.09
CA LEU A 235 2.98 18.07 -28.29
C LEU A 235 2.94 16.55 -28.07
N ILE A 236 1.95 16.04 -27.34
CA ILE A 236 1.69 14.62 -27.13
C ILE A 236 0.18 14.36 -27.07
N ASP A 237 -0.24 13.11 -27.36
CA ASP A 237 -1.66 12.74 -27.44
C ASP A 237 -2.26 12.28 -26.11
N ASP A 238 -1.48 11.66 -25.20
CA ASP A 238 -1.97 11.08 -23.93
C ASP A 238 -0.93 11.24 -22.81
N ILE A 239 -1.31 10.86 -21.57
CA ILE A 239 -0.41 10.89 -20.42
C ILE A 239 0.65 9.80 -20.57
N ILE A 240 1.91 10.20 -20.52
CA ILE A 240 3.11 9.35 -20.56
C ILE A 240 3.79 9.45 -19.20
N LEU A 241 3.89 8.31 -18.48
CA LEU A 241 4.48 8.24 -17.13
C LEU A 241 5.92 7.71 -17.12
N ASP A 242 6.37 7.19 -18.25
CA ASP A 242 7.70 6.64 -18.45
C ASP A 242 8.59 7.68 -19.13
N GLU A 243 9.74 7.97 -18.52
CA GLU A 243 10.67 9.01 -19.03
C GLU A 243 11.20 8.69 -20.42
N SER A 244 11.61 7.45 -20.68
CA SER A 244 12.14 7.05 -21.98
C SER A 244 11.10 7.20 -23.08
N LYS A 245 9.84 6.79 -22.79
CA LYS A 245 8.73 6.98 -23.75
C LYS A 245 8.38 8.44 -23.97
N MET A 246 8.55 9.28 -22.95
CA MET A 246 8.36 10.72 -23.09
C MET A 246 9.39 11.33 -24.07
N VAL A 247 10.66 10.95 -23.89
CA VAL A 247 11.73 11.36 -24.80
C VAL A 247 11.41 10.90 -26.24
N ASP A 248 11.06 9.62 -26.43
CA ASP A 248 10.70 9.08 -27.75
C ASP A 248 9.50 9.79 -28.40
N ALA A 249 8.54 10.26 -27.60
CA ALA A 249 7.37 10.98 -28.09
C ALA A 249 7.70 12.41 -28.55
N LEU A 250 8.68 13.05 -27.91
CA LEU A 250 9.07 14.44 -28.19
C LEU A 250 10.11 14.57 -29.30
N TRP A 251 10.89 13.52 -29.57
CA TRP A 251 11.95 13.53 -30.60
C TRP A 251 11.52 12.88 -31.92
N LYS A 252 10.22 12.71 -32.11
CA LYS A 252 9.63 12.34 -33.42
C LYS A 252 9.42 13.60 -34.25
#